data_8ee7952f2405c6255a6d17259672b3c4
#
_entry.id   8ee7952f2405c6255a6d17259672b3c4
#
_cell.length_a   1.000
_cell.length_b   1.000
_cell.length_c   1.000
_cell.angle_alpha   90.00
_cell.angle_beta   90.00
_cell.angle_gamma   90.00
#
_symmetry.space_group_name_H-M   'P 1'
#
loop_
_entity.id
_entity.type
_entity.pdbx_description
1 polymer ?
#
loop_
_entity_poly.entity_id
_entity_poly.type
_entity_poly.pdbx_seq_one_letter_code
_entity_poly.pdbx_strand_id
1 'polypeptide(L)'
;MTFTLGPKAISAGYGLAAFDQIGSTNAEAMSRARNGERGPMWFVTTEQTAGRGRRQRAWIAPRGNLASSVLEVMDVSPAVAATMSFAFGLAHETALQRVSVEANLRLAGSDQLKYLLKWPNDILVRGQKLCGLLVEAEAMPDGGLAVVAGIGTNIIAAPEGTPRPATSLAALGVHVGAEELFAALSDAWVEFRGIWDNGRGFGEIRKRWLERAFGVGEPVAIQTGTAKVEGTFDTIDDSGCLIVRTADGRRMPITAGEVYFGAAASVGAA
;
A
#
# COMPACT_ATOMS: atom_id res chain seq x y z
N MET A 1 -8.33 18.30 -14.50
CA MET A 1 -7.53 18.11 -13.27
C MET A 1 -6.15 17.67 -13.71
N THR A 2 -5.09 18.28 -13.18
CA THR A 2 -3.73 18.00 -13.67
C THR A 2 -2.90 17.46 -12.51
N PHE A 3 -2.52 16.19 -12.61
CA PHE A 3 -1.57 15.60 -11.67
C PHE A 3 -0.18 16.19 -11.85
N THR A 4 0.49 16.43 -10.74
CA THR A 4 1.90 16.87 -10.70
C THR A 4 2.65 16.06 -9.66
N LEU A 5 3.93 15.84 -9.91
CA LEU A 5 4.84 15.29 -8.90
C LEU A 5 5.13 16.34 -7.81
N GLY A 6 5.38 15.89 -6.60
CA GLY A 6 5.94 16.74 -5.57
C GLY A 6 7.39 17.18 -5.90
N PRO A 7 7.87 18.28 -5.30
CA PRO A 7 9.17 18.85 -5.63
C PRO A 7 10.37 17.91 -5.40
N LYS A 8 10.31 17.06 -4.37
CA LYS A 8 11.37 16.05 -4.12
C LYS A 8 11.40 15.00 -5.23
N ALA A 9 10.22 14.53 -5.70
CA ALA A 9 10.13 13.54 -6.77
C ALA A 9 10.63 14.12 -8.11
N ILE A 10 10.30 15.37 -8.41
CA ILE A 10 10.85 16.08 -9.57
C ILE A 10 12.38 16.16 -9.48
N SER A 11 12.91 16.59 -8.34
CA SER A 11 14.36 16.73 -8.12
C SER A 11 15.09 15.37 -8.16
N ALA A 12 14.42 14.29 -7.80
CA ALA A 12 14.95 12.93 -7.87
C ALA A 12 14.83 12.29 -9.27
N GLY A 13 14.31 13.02 -10.27
CA GLY A 13 14.25 12.59 -11.67
C GLY A 13 13.10 11.63 -11.99
N TYR A 14 12.04 11.58 -11.16
CA TYR A 14 10.87 10.77 -11.49
C TYR A 14 10.11 11.33 -12.68
N GLY A 15 9.72 10.45 -13.61
CA GLY A 15 8.77 10.76 -14.67
C GLY A 15 7.32 10.60 -14.21
N LEU A 16 6.38 11.16 -14.98
CA LEU A 16 4.94 11.09 -14.73
C LEU A 16 4.15 10.82 -16.00
N ALA A 17 3.29 9.80 -15.97
CA ALA A 17 2.23 9.54 -16.92
C ALA A 17 0.88 9.63 -16.22
N ALA A 18 0.11 10.68 -16.51
CA ALA A 18 -1.22 10.90 -15.97
C ALA A 18 -2.29 10.56 -17.02
N PHE A 19 -3.38 9.93 -16.60
CA PHE A 19 -4.46 9.49 -17.46
C PHE A 19 -5.80 9.97 -16.94
N ASP A 20 -6.71 10.37 -17.81
CA ASP A 20 -8.09 10.64 -17.43
C ASP A 20 -8.80 9.36 -16.99
N GLN A 21 -8.57 8.27 -17.73
CA GLN A 21 -9.06 6.93 -17.46
C GLN A 21 -8.06 5.91 -18.01
N ILE A 22 -7.88 4.78 -17.31
CA ILE A 22 -7.03 3.68 -17.77
C ILE A 22 -7.56 2.33 -17.26
N GLY A 23 -7.16 1.23 -17.88
CA GLY A 23 -7.48 -0.11 -17.39
C GLY A 23 -6.95 -0.35 -15.98
N SER A 24 -5.63 -0.27 -15.84
CA SER A 24 -4.93 -0.38 -14.54
C SER A 24 -3.57 0.29 -14.62
N THR A 25 -3.24 1.13 -13.64
CA THR A 25 -1.93 1.80 -13.55
C THR A 25 -0.78 0.80 -13.40
N ASN A 26 -0.95 -0.29 -12.64
CA ASN A 26 0.03 -1.37 -12.55
C ASN A 26 0.23 -2.10 -13.90
N ALA A 27 -0.86 -2.39 -14.61
CA ALA A 27 -0.77 -3.08 -15.90
C ALA A 27 -0.07 -2.21 -16.95
N GLU A 28 -0.38 -0.93 -17.00
CA GLU A 28 0.31 0.03 -17.89
C GLU A 28 1.80 0.14 -17.55
N ALA A 29 2.13 0.32 -16.27
CA ALA A 29 3.52 0.38 -15.81
C ALA A 29 4.31 -0.85 -16.23
N MET A 30 3.76 -2.05 -16.03
CA MET A 30 4.40 -3.30 -16.43
C MET A 30 4.50 -3.43 -17.96
N SER A 31 3.49 -2.99 -18.70
CA SER A 31 3.52 -2.93 -20.17
C SER A 31 4.64 -2.02 -20.67
N ARG A 32 4.79 -0.84 -20.06
CA ARG A 32 5.89 0.09 -20.38
C ARG A 32 7.26 -0.51 -20.09
N ALA A 33 7.41 -1.22 -18.95
CA ALA A 33 8.67 -1.92 -18.63
C ALA A 33 9.05 -2.94 -19.71
N ARG A 34 8.09 -3.74 -20.18
CA ARG A 34 8.31 -4.70 -21.29
C ARG A 34 8.70 -4.02 -22.60
N ASN A 35 8.27 -2.78 -22.79
CA ASN A 35 8.59 -1.96 -23.97
C ASN A 35 9.83 -1.06 -23.76
N GLY A 36 10.66 -1.34 -22.75
CA GLY A 36 11.95 -0.70 -22.54
C GLY A 36 11.95 0.49 -21.56
N GLU A 37 10.82 0.82 -20.91
CA GLU A 37 10.82 1.81 -19.83
C GLU A 37 11.54 1.26 -18.60
N ARG A 38 12.48 2.02 -18.06
CA ARG A 38 13.27 1.62 -16.88
C ARG A 38 12.87 2.35 -15.60
N GLY A 39 12.09 3.42 -15.72
CA GLY A 39 11.76 4.30 -14.61
C GLY A 39 12.96 5.15 -14.13
N PRO A 40 12.88 5.78 -12.96
CA PRO A 40 11.71 5.77 -12.07
C PRO A 40 10.53 6.57 -12.68
N MET A 41 9.37 5.96 -12.77
CA MET A 41 8.21 6.58 -13.43
C MET A 41 6.90 6.29 -12.69
N TRP A 42 6.09 7.34 -12.51
CA TRP A 42 4.76 7.27 -11.94
C TRP A 42 3.68 7.18 -13.02
N PHE A 43 2.66 6.39 -12.73
CA PHE A 43 1.43 6.23 -13.51
C PHE A 43 0.26 6.56 -12.60
N VAL A 44 -0.62 7.47 -13.00
CA VAL A 44 -1.68 7.95 -12.10
C VAL A 44 -2.97 8.24 -12.84
N THR A 45 -4.09 7.96 -12.17
CA THR A 45 -5.44 8.28 -12.64
C THR A 45 -6.40 8.44 -11.47
N THR A 46 -7.56 9.04 -11.72
CA THR A 46 -8.73 8.99 -10.82
C THR A 46 -9.73 7.92 -11.22
N GLU A 47 -9.52 7.19 -12.33
CA GLU A 47 -10.47 6.20 -12.84
C GLU A 47 -9.78 4.99 -13.46
N GLN A 48 -9.94 3.82 -12.86
CA GLN A 48 -9.53 2.53 -13.43
C GLN A 48 -10.75 1.71 -13.85
N THR A 49 -10.74 1.20 -15.09
CA THR A 49 -11.81 0.32 -15.62
C THR A 49 -11.57 -1.16 -15.34
N ALA A 50 -10.33 -1.55 -15.04
CA ALA A 50 -9.92 -2.91 -14.73
C ALA A 50 -8.90 -2.93 -13.57
N GLY A 51 -9.20 -2.16 -12.51
CA GLY A 51 -8.35 -2.11 -11.31
C GLY A 51 -8.16 -3.49 -10.67
N ARG A 52 -6.95 -3.77 -10.20
CA ARG A 52 -6.58 -5.07 -9.64
C ARG A 52 -6.06 -4.95 -8.23
N GLY A 53 -6.48 -5.88 -7.39
CA GLY A 53 -5.90 -6.17 -6.10
C GLY A 53 -5.20 -7.52 -6.09
N ARG A 54 -4.72 -7.94 -4.91
CA ARG A 54 -4.09 -9.26 -4.72
C ARG A 54 -5.05 -10.40 -5.07
N ARG A 55 -4.48 -11.54 -5.52
CA ARG A 55 -5.22 -12.76 -5.88
C ARG A 55 -6.29 -12.52 -6.96
N GLN A 56 -6.00 -11.65 -7.91
CA GLN A 56 -6.89 -11.32 -9.04
C GLN A 56 -8.24 -10.69 -8.62
N ARG A 57 -8.40 -10.24 -7.38
CA ARG A 57 -9.61 -9.52 -6.96
C ARG A 57 -9.68 -8.16 -7.66
N ALA A 58 -10.87 -7.77 -8.08
CA ALA A 58 -11.09 -6.44 -8.61
C ALA A 58 -10.84 -5.36 -7.52
N TRP A 59 -10.17 -4.29 -7.90
CA TRP A 59 -10.17 -3.04 -7.15
C TRP A 59 -11.18 -2.10 -7.78
N ILE A 60 -12.34 -1.97 -7.14
CA ILE A 60 -13.44 -1.13 -7.62
C ILE A 60 -13.35 0.19 -6.86
N ALA A 61 -13.25 1.29 -7.60
CA ALA A 61 -13.25 2.63 -7.03
C ALA A 61 -14.02 3.57 -7.94
N PRO A 62 -14.95 4.38 -7.41
CA PRO A 62 -15.60 5.42 -8.20
C PRO A 62 -14.58 6.46 -8.66
N ARG A 63 -14.91 7.15 -9.76
CA ARG A 63 -14.09 8.24 -10.30
C ARG A 63 -13.85 9.32 -9.24
N GLY A 64 -12.61 9.80 -9.13
CA GLY A 64 -12.16 10.76 -8.13
C GLY A 64 -11.41 10.15 -6.95
N ASN A 65 -11.38 8.82 -6.83
CA ASN A 65 -10.44 8.11 -5.98
C ASN A 65 -9.05 8.10 -6.64
N LEU A 66 -7.99 7.91 -5.86
CA LEU A 66 -6.64 7.83 -6.39
C LEU A 66 -6.27 6.38 -6.74
N ALA A 67 -5.78 6.17 -7.94
CA ALA A 67 -4.99 5.00 -8.31
C ALA A 67 -3.64 5.47 -8.85
N SER A 68 -2.55 5.01 -8.25
CA SER A 68 -1.21 5.35 -8.70
C SER A 68 -0.26 4.17 -8.59
N SER A 69 0.74 4.12 -9.46
CA SER A 69 1.78 3.09 -9.48
C SER A 69 3.13 3.73 -9.79
N VAL A 70 4.17 3.28 -9.11
CA VAL A 70 5.56 3.64 -9.46
C VAL A 70 6.26 2.42 -10.03
N LEU A 71 6.94 2.62 -11.16
CA LEU A 71 7.79 1.64 -11.83
C LEU A 71 9.25 1.99 -11.60
N GLU A 72 10.02 0.99 -11.18
CA GLU A 72 11.49 1.03 -11.17
C GLU A 72 12.03 -0.34 -11.65
N VAL A 73 13.07 -0.31 -12.50
CA VAL A 73 13.83 -1.51 -12.84
C VAL A 73 15.11 -1.54 -12.02
N MET A 74 15.32 -2.61 -11.26
CA MET A 74 16.39 -2.68 -10.28
C MET A 74 17.03 -4.08 -10.26
N ASP A 75 18.27 -4.14 -9.77
CA ASP A 75 18.99 -5.39 -9.59
C ASP A 75 18.80 -5.90 -8.15
N VAL A 76 17.66 -6.54 -7.91
CA VAL A 76 17.32 -7.16 -6.61
C VAL A 76 16.60 -8.48 -6.85
N SER A 77 16.61 -9.36 -5.84
CA SER A 77 15.82 -10.58 -5.90
C SER A 77 14.31 -10.28 -5.72
N PRO A 78 13.42 -11.15 -6.22
CA PRO A 78 11.97 -11.01 -5.99
C PRO A 78 11.58 -10.95 -4.51
N ALA A 79 12.32 -11.65 -3.63
CA ALA A 79 12.08 -11.61 -2.19
C ALA A 79 12.41 -10.23 -1.61
N VAL A 80 13.49 -9.61 -2.03
CA VAL A 80 13.84 -8.23 -1.64
C VAL A 80 12.81 -7.25 -2.21
N ALA A 81 12.43 -7.37 -3.48
CA ALA A 81 11.42 -6.51 -4.10
C ALA A 81 10.07 -6.55 -3.35
N ALA A 82 9.66 -7.70 -2.82
CA ALA A 82 8.43 -7.81 -2.03
C ALA A 82 8.45 -6.93 -0.78
N THR A 83 9.61 -6.68 -0.18
CA THR A 83 9.75 -5.80 1.00
C THR A 83 9.53 -4.33 0.67
N MET A 84 9.57 -3.93 -0.61
CA MET A 84 9.25 -2.58 -1.09
C MET A 84 7.83 -2.16 -0.68
N SER A 85 6.91 -3.13 -0.54
CA SER A 85 5.54 -2.87 -0.08
C SER A 85 5.48 -2.19 1.29
N PHE A 86 6.43 -2.46 2.17
CA PHE A 86 6.52 -1.84 3.50
C PHE A 86 6.94 -0.37 3.41
N ALA A 87 7.96 -0.08 2.60
CA ALA A 87 8.41 1.29 2.35
C ALA A 87 7.32 2.11 1.64
N PHE A 88 6.63 1.50 0.66
CA PHE A 88 5.55 2.16 -0.07
C PHE A 88 4.33 2.43 0.82
N GLY A 89 3.99 1.49 1.72
CA GLY A 89 2.95 1.68 2.74
C GLY A 89 3.26 2.83 3.69
N LEU A 90 4.50 2.93 4.18
CA LEU A 90 4.96 4.04 5.03
C LEU A 90 4.92 5.38 4.29
N ALA A 91 5.38 5.41 3.03
CA ALA A 91 5.30 6.62 2.20
C ALA A 91 3.87 7.13 2.06
N HIS A 92 2.93 6.20 1.79
CA HIS A 92 1.53 6.57 1.65
C HIS A 92 0.88 6.98 2.96
N GLU A 93 1.16 6.28 4.06
CA GLU A 93 0.70 6.66 5.40
C GLU A 93 1.19 8.08 5.75
N THR A 94 2.45 8.37 5.49
CA THR A 94 3.03 9.72 5.72
C THR A 94 2.35 10.79 4.84
N ALA A 95 2.06 10.47 3.57
CA ALA A 95 1.32 11.38 2.70
C ALA A 95 -0.11 11.64 3.21
N LEU A 96 -0.82 10.58 3.64
CA LEU A 96 -2.15 10.71 4.24
C LEU A 96 -2.15 11.58 5.50
N GLN A 97 -1.18 11.38 6.40
CA GLN A 97 -1.04 12.22 7.59
C GLN A 97 -0.84 13.68 7.22
N ARG A 98 0.06 13.96 6.27
CA ARG A 98 0.37 15.31 5.81
C ARG A 98 -0.87 16.03 5.27
N VAL A 99 -1.56 15.44 4.28
CA VAL A 99 -2.73 16.08 3.67
C VAL A 99 -3.89 16.23 4.66
N SER A 100 -4.03 15.29 5.62
CA SER A 100 -5.06 15.38 6.67
C SER A 100 -4.78 16.51 7.66
N VAL A 101 -3.54 16.70 8.08
CA VAL A 101 -3.15 17.82 8.94
C VAL A 101 -3.40 19.14 8.22
N GLU A 102 -3.00 19.25 6.96
CA GLU A 102 -3.24 20.45 6.14
C GLU A 102 -4.72 20.74 5.95
N ALA A 103 -5.55 19.70 5.70
CA ALA A 103 -7.00 19.83 5.61
C ALA A 103 -7.64 20.25 6.95
N ASN A 104 -7.19 19.66 8.07
CA ASN A 104 -7.69 19.97 9.42
C ASN A 104 -7.31 21.38 9.89
N LEU A 105 -6.13 21.87 9.54
CA LEU A 105 -5.73 23.25 9.78
C LEU A 105 -6.66 24.25 9.08
N ARG A 106 -7.26 23.86 7.94
CA ARG A 106 -8.27 24.68 7.23
C ARG A 106 -9.63 24.65 7.91
N LEU A 107 -9.95 23.64 8.72
CA LEU A 107 -11.29 23.38 9.28
C LEU A 107 -11.38 23.55 10.81
N ALA A 108 -10.33 23.96 11.50
CA ALA A 108 -10.26 24.19 12.95
C ALA A 108 -11.02 23.15 13.80
N GLY A 109 -10.38 22.04 14.17
CA GLY A 109 -10.85 21.22 15.29
C GLY A 109 -11.35 19.82 15.00
N SER A 110 -10.58 18.98 14.30
CA SER A 110 -10.89 17.54 14.20
C SER A 110 -9.85 16.70 14.94
N ASP A 111 -10.30 15.56 15.51
CA ASP A 111 -9.42 14.55 16.09
C ASP A 111 -8.40 14.08 15.04
N GLN A 112 -7.15 13.98 15.44
CA GLN A 112 -6.10 13.49 14.56
C GLN A 112 -6.37 12.03 14.16
N LEU A 113 -6.61 11.79 12.88
CA LEU A 113 -6.81 10.44 12.34
C LEU A 113 -5.51 9.64 12.43
N LYS A 114 -5.64 8.39 12.86
CA LYS A 114 -4.54 7.42 12.83
C LYS A 114 -4.70 6.49 11.64
N TYR A 115 -3.72 6.52 10.75
CA TYR A 115 -3.60 5.62 9.61
C TYR A 115 -2.73 4.45 10.02
N LEU A 116 -3.29 3.24 10.06
CA LEU A 116 -2.60 2.05 10.54
C LEU A 116 -2.32 1.09 9.38
N LEU A 117 -1.08 0.62 9.31
CA LEU A 117 -0.61 -0.32 8.30
C LEU A 117 -1.03 -1.73 8.69
N LYS A 118 -1.85 -2.36 7.88
CA LYS A 118 -2.27 -3.76 8.10
C LYS A 118 -1.55 -4.68 7.14
N TRP A 119 -0.79 -5.62 7.71
CA TRP A 119 -0.14 -6.65 6.90
C TRP A 119 -1.17 -7.48 6.11
N PRO A 120 -0.87 -7.81 4.85
CA PRO A 120 0.37 -7.48 4.15
C PRO A 120 0.31 -6.18 3.34
N ASN A 121 -0.86 -5.57 3.13
CA ASN A 121 -1.01 -4.60 2.05
C ASN A 121 -2.18 -3.61 2.17
N ASP A 122 -2.70 -3.38 3.35
CA ASP A 122 -3.81 -2.45 3.55
C ASP A 122 -3.43 -1.29 4.47
N ILE A 123 -4.07 -0.14 4.30
CA ILE A 123 -4.08 0.95 5.29
C ILE A 123 -5.50 1.08 5.82
N LEU A 124 -5.61 1.09 7.14
CA LEU A 124 -6.86 1.19 7.86
C LEU A 124 -6.98 2.51 8.61
N VAL A 125 -8.22 2.98 8.75
CA VAL A 125 -8.60 4.06 9.67
C VAL A 125 -9.81 3.57 10.46
N ARG A 126 -9.75 3.64 11.80
CA ARG A 126 -10.82 3.15 12.69
C ARG A 126 -11.25 1.70 12.36
N GLY A 127 -10.29 0.85 11.98
CA GLY A 127 -10.52 -0.54 11.62
C GLY A 127 -11.10 -0.78 10.21
N GLN A 128 -11.42 0.28 9.46
CA GLN A 128 -11.97 0.21 8.11
C GLN A 128 -10.89 0.42 7.05
N LYS A 129 -10.98 -0.29 5.93
CA LYS A 129 -10.00 -0.20 4.84
C LYS A 129 -10.15 1.10 4.07
N LEU A 130 -9.08 1.90 4.05
CA LEU A 130 -8.96 3.12 3.26
C LEU A 130 -8.19 2.88 1.95
N CYS A 131 -7.07 2.13 2.02
CA CYS A 131 -6.19 1.89 0.89
C CYS A 131 -5.85 0.41 0.74
N GLY A 132 -5.50 0.03 -0.50
CA GLY A 132 -4.93 -1.27 -0.81
C GLY A 132 -3.69 -1.13 -1.70
N LEU A 133 -2.62 -1.83 -1.34
CA LEU A 133 -1.36 -1.85 -2.08
C LEU A 133 -1.24 -3.14 -2.90
N LEU A 134 -0.56 -3.04 -4.05
CA LEU A 134 -0.23 -4.18 -4.91
C LEU A 134 1.17 -3.99 -5.49
N VAL A 135 2.13 -4.79 -5.02
CA VAL A 135 3.47 -4.86 -5.63
C VAL A 135 3.51 -6.06 -6.57
N GLU A 136 3.90 -5.80 -7.80
CA GLU A 136 4.13 -6.80 -8.86
C GLU A 136 5.57 -6.68 -9.35
N ALA A 137 6.17 -7.80 -9.71
CA ALA A 137 7.53 -7.82 -10.22
C ALA A 137 7.67 -8.80 -11.39
N GLU A 138 8.49 -8.45 -12.37
CA GLU A 138 8.75 -9.26 -13.56
C GLU A 138 10.22 -9.14 -13.99
N ALA A 139 10.87 -10.28 -14.24
CA ALA A 139 12.25 -10.27 -14.74
C ALA A 139 12.29 -9.73 -16.17
N MET A 140 13.20 -8.81 -16.46
CA MET A 140 13.34 -8.23 -17.78
C MET A 140 14.32 -9.05 -18.64
N PRO A 141 14.05 -9.20 -19.96
CA PRO A 141 14.90 -9.99 -20.85
C PRO A 141 16.35 -9.49 -20.95
N ASP A 142 16.55 -8.19 -20.80
CA ASP A 142 17.84 -7.50 -20.86
C ASP A 142 18.47 -7.26 -19.49
N GLY A 143 17.93 -7.91 -18.46
CA GLY A 143 18.43 -7.87 -17.09
C GLY A 143 17.67 -6.92 -16.17
N GLY A 144 17.76 -7.22 -14.88
CA GLY A 144 17.03 -6.51 -13.83
C GLY A 144 15.61 -7.06 -13.60
N LEU A 145 15.01 -6.56 -12.55
CA LEU A 145 13.63 -6.86 -12.16
C LEU A 145 12.80 -5.58 -12.26
N ALA A 146 11.80 -5.55 -13.13
CA ALA A 146 10.81 -4.48 -13.13
C ALA A 146 9.92 -4.68 -11.90
N VAL A 147 9.87 -3.69 -11.03
CA VAL A 147 9.03 -3.67 -9.83
C VAL A 147 8.03 -2.54 -9.96
N VAL A 148 6.76 -2.88 -9.84
CA VAL A 148 5.65 -1.93 -9.87
C VAL A 148 4.96 -1.95 -8.51
N ALA A 149 5.04 -0.84 -7.78
CA ALA A 149 4.29 -0.65 -6.54
C ALA A 149 3.07 0.23 -6.79
N GLY A 150 1.89 -0.36 -6.73
CA GLY A 150 0.62 0.32 -6.91
C GLY A 150 -0.17 0.50 -5.62
N ILE A 151 -0.96 1.56 -5.58
CA ILE A 151 -1.89 1.82 -4.50
C ILE A 151 -3.22 2.38 -5.03
N GLY A 152 -4.31 1.87 -4.46
CA GLY A 152 -5.64 2.47 -4.58
C GLY A 152 -6.06 3.09 -3.26
N THR A 153 -6.56 4.33 -3.30
CA THR A 153 -7.02 5.07 -2.12
C THR A 153 -8.44 5.55 -2.32
N ASN A 154 -9.31 5.22 -1.37
CA ASN A 154 -10.67 5.71 -1.33
C ASN A 154 -10.68 7.17 -0.84
N ILE A 155 -10.81 8.11 -1.76
CA ILE A 155 -10.86 9.55 -1.44
C ILE A 155 -12.31 10.00 -1.26
N ILE A 156 -13.10 9.96 -2.34
CA ILE A 156 -14.49 10.44 -2.33
C ILE A 156 -15.49 9.39 -1.85
N ALA A 157 -15.28 8.13 -2.18
CA ALA A 157 -16.17 7.05 -1.75
C ALA A 157 -15.42 5.72 -1.65
N ALA A 158 -15.90 4.85 -0.76
CA ALA A 158 -15.49 3.47 -0.65
C ALA A 158 -16.52 2.55 -1.31
N PRO A 159 -16.14 1.37 -1.83
CA PRO A 159 -17.08 0.38 -2.35
C PRO A 159 -18.00 -0.15 -1.24
N GLU A 160 -19.27 -0.32 -1.55
CA GLU A 160 -20.25 -0.97 -0.67
C GLU A 160 -20.23 -2.50 -0.82
N GLY A 161 -20.79 -3.20 0.17
CA GLY A 161 -20.93 -4.67 0.11
C GLY A 161 -19.62 -5.46 0.13
N THR A 162 -18.53 -4.84 0.56
CA THR A 162 -17.24 -5.54 0.67
C THR A 162 -17.22 -6.47 1.89
N PRO A 163 -16.52 -7.63 1.82
CA PRO A 163 -16.40 -8.57 2.94
C PRO A 163 -15.78 -7.96 4.20
N ARG A 164 -15.08 -6.85 4.07
CA ARG A 164 -14.50 -6.07 5.17
C ARG A 164 -14.95 -4.62 5.06
N PRO A 165 -15.26 -3.97 6.19
CA PRO A 165 -15.64 -2.57 6.18
C PRO A 165 -14.60 -1.71 5.48
N ALA A 166 -15.03 -0.83 4.59
CA ALA A 166 -14.22 0.15 3.90
C ALA A 166 -14.69 1.57 4.21
N THR A 167 -13.79 2.53 4.12
CA THR A 167 -14.07 3.95 4.32
C THR A 167 -13.37 4.79 3.26
N SER A 168 -13.69 6.08 3.19
CA SER A 168 -13.03 7.06 2.34
C SER A 168 -12.61 8.28 3.14
N LEU A 169 -11.68 9.08 2.62
CA LEU A 169 -11.26 10.34 3.24
C LEU A 169 -12.45 11.28 3.44
N ALA A 170 -13.33 11.40 2.44
CA ALA A 170 -14.55 12.21 2.54
C ALA A 170 -15.47 11.74 3.68
N ALA A 171 -15.68 10.44 3.85
CA ALA A 171 -16.46 9.88 4.95
C ALA A 171 -15.84 10.14 6.34
N LEU A 172 -14.53 10.35 6.38
CA LEU A 172 -13.77 10.70 7.59
C LEU A 172 -13.69 12.21 7.82
N GLY A 173 -14.32 13.02 6.96
CA GLY A 173 -14.29 14.49 7.04
C GLY A 173 -13.01 15.12 6.48
N VAL A 174 -12.17 14.37 5.79
CA VAL A 174 -10.96 14.87 5.13
C VAL A 174 -11.27 15.18 3.67
N HIS A 175 -11.34 16.44 3.33
CA HIS A 175 -11.64 16.93 1.98
C HIS A 175 -10.33 17.30 1.26
N VAL A 176 -9.82 16.36 0.48
CA VAL A 176 -8.57 16.47 -0.28
C VAL A 176 -8.77 15.92 -1.69
N GLY A 177 -8.09 16.49 -2.67
CA GLY A 177 -8.08 15.99 -4.05
C GLY A 177 -7.09 14.84 -4.25
N ALA A 178 -7.34 14.02 -5.28
CA ALA A 178 -6.41 12.96 -5.66
C ALA A 178 -5.04 13.52 -6.06
N GLU A 179 -5.02 14.69 -6.68
CA GLU A 179 -3.82 15.38 -7.12
C GLU A 179 -2.94 15.82 -5.95
N GLU A 180 -3.56 16.37 -4.89
CA GLU A 180 -2.87 16.81 -3.68
C GLU A 180 -2.26 15.61 -2.93
N LEU A 181 -3.03 14.54 -2.75
CA LEU A 181 -2.54 13.31 -2.14
C LEU A 181 -1.41 12.67 -2.96
N PHE A 182 -1.53 12.66 -4.30
CA PHE A 182 -0.51 12.11 -5.17
C PHE A 182 0.81 12.89 -5.10
N ALA A 183 0.77 14.21 -5.10
CA ALA A 183 1.95 15.04 -4.95
C ALA A 183 2.66 14.76 -3.61
N ALA A 184 1.90 14.67 -2.51
CA ALA A 184 2.44 14.33 -1.20
C ALA A 184 3.02 12.90 -1.15
N LEU A 185 2.36 11.93 -1.80
CA LEU A 185 2.85 10.55 -1.91
C LEU A 185 4.16 10.46 -2.68
N SER A 186 4.25 11.13 -3.84
CA SER A 186 5.45 11.09 -4.67
C SER A 186 6.67 11.65 -3.94
N ASP A 187 6.49 12.69 -3.12
CA ASP A 187 7.56 13.25 -2.29
C ASP A 187 7.94 12.34 -1.10
N ALA A 188 6.95 11.77 -0.43
CA ALA A 188 7.19 10.84 0.66
C ALA A 188 7.88 9.55 0.15
N TRP A 189 7.54 9.10 -1.06
CA TRP A 189 8.18 7.95 -1.68
C TRP A 189 9.69 8.13 -1.83
N VAL A 190 10.17 9.29 -2.27
CA VAL A 190 11.61 9.56 -2.40
C VAL A 190 12.36 9.29 -1.09
N GLU A 191 11.79 9.71 0.04
CA GLU A 191 12.37 9.49 1.36
C GLU A 191 12.43 8.00 1.72
N PHE A 192 11.28 7.31 1.68
CA PHE A 192 11.21 5.91 2.08
C PHE A 192 11.90 4.97 1.08
N ARG A 193 11.94 5.32 -0.20
CA ARG A 193 12.73 4.63 -1.22
C ARG A 193 14.24 4.72 -0.89
N GLY A 194 14.69 5.91 -0.48
CA GLY A 194 16.07 6.13 -0.05
C GLY A 194 16.43 5.33 1.20
N ILE A 195 15.53 5.27 2.20
CA ILE A 195 15.74 4.46 3.41
C ILE A 195 15.75 2.97 3.07
N TRP A 196 14.82 2.49 2.24
CA TRP A 196 14.74 1.08 1.84
C TRP A 196 15.98 0.60 1.08
N ASP A 197 16.54 1.44 0.23
CA ASP A 197 17.85 1.29 -0.40
C ASP A 197 18.09 -0.11 -1.00
N ASN A 198 17.24 -0.53 -1.93
CA ASN A 198 17.29 -1.87 -2.54
C ASN A 198 17.28 -3.02 -1.50
N GLY A 199 16.55 -2.84 -0.42
CA GLY A 199 16.43 -3.80 0.67
C GLY A 199 17.49 -3.69 1.76
N ARG A 200 18.60 -2.98 1.54
CA ARG A 200 19.67 -2.82 2.55
C ARG A 200 19.18 -2.14 3.83
N GLY A 201 18.24 -1.20 3.70
CA GLY A 201 17.64 -0.50 4.83
C GLY A 201 16.33 -1.12 5.33
N PHE A 202 15.99 -2.36 4.96
CA PHE A 202 14.72 -2.96 5.34
C PHE A 202 14.53 -3.06 6.85
N GLY A 203 15.58 -3.24 7.63
CA GLY A 203 15.52 -3.25 9.10
C GLY A 203 14.92 -1.96 9.69
N GLU A 204 15.30 -0.79 9.15
CA GLU A 204 14.74 0.51 9.57
C GLU A 204 13.30 0.69 9.06
N ILE A 205 13.01 0.29 7.82
CA ILE A 205 11.66 0.28 7.26
C ILE A 205 10.74 -0.59 8.14
N ARG A 206 11.16 -1.80 8.48
CA ARG A 206 10.41 -2.73 9.33
C ARG A 206 10.11 -2.13 10.70
N LYS A 207 11.10 -1.51 11.35
CA LYS A 207 10.92 -0.84 12.63
C LYS A 207 9.85 0.23 12.56
N ARG A 208 9.96 1.16 11.61
CA ARG A 208 8.97 2.24 11.40
C ARG A 208 7.60 1.70 11.04
N TRP A 209 7.54 0.61 10.30
CA TRP A 209 6.29 -0.04 9.91
C TRP A 209 5.58 -0.64 11.14
N LEU A 210 6.32 -1.33 12.02
CA LEU A 210 5.78 -1.92 13.25
C LEU A 210 5.24 -0.87 14.22
N GLU A 211 5.84 0.31 14.29
CA GLU A 211 5.34 1.44 15.08
C GLU A 211 3.96 1.94 14.63
N ARG A 212 3.59 1.66 13.37
CA ARG A 212 2.32 2.06 12.72
C ARG A 212 1.43 0.87 12.39
N ALA A 213 1.84 -0.32 12.81
CA ALA A 213 1.14 -1.55 12.46
C ALA A 213 -0.19 -1.68 13.21
N PHE A 214 -1.18 -2.19 12.49
CA PHE A 214 -2.44 -2.62 13.09
C PHE A 214 -2.33 -4.03 13.64
N GLY A 215 -2.71 -4.23 14.90
CA GLY A 215 -2.93 -5.54 15.49
C GLY A 215 -1.68 -6.25 16.02
N VAL A 216 -0.54 -5.59 16.17
CA VAL A 216 0.63 -6.18 16.88
C VAL A 216 0.25 -6.46 18.34
N GLY A 217 0.52 -7.67 18.81
CA GLY A 217 0.14 -8.14 20.14
C GLY A 217 -1.30 -8.65 20.24
N GLU A 218 -2.13 -8.48 19.21
CA GLU A 218 -3.53 -8.89 19.20
C GLU A 218 -3.71 -10.33 18.69
N PRO A 219 -4.80 -11.02 19.11
CA PRO A 219 -5.19 -12.30 18.55
C PRO A 219 -5.42 -12.18 17.03
N VAL A 220 -4.89 -13.13 16.28
CA VAL A 220 -4.96 -13.15 14.82
C VAL A 220 -5.29 -14.56 14.32
N ALA A 221 -6.13 -14.62 13.27
CA ALA A 221 -6.33 -15.82 12.46
C ALA A 221 -5.92 -15.52 11.02
N ILE A 222 -5.16 -16.41 10.42
CA ILE A 222 -4.65 -16.24 9.05
C ILE A 222 -5.06 -17.44 8.22
N GLN A 223 -5.74 -17.16 7.12
CA GLN A 223 -6.09 -18.17 6.13
C GLN A 223 -4.99 -18.23 5.05
N THR A 224 -4.27 -19.35 4.99
CA THR A 224 -3.21 -19.63 4.00
C THR A 224 -3.68 -20.78 3.10
N GLY A 225 -4.34 -20.47 1.96
CA GLY A 225 -4.95 -21.52 1.15
C GLY A 225 -6.02 -22.30 1.94
N THR A 226 -5.79 -23.59 2.16
CA THR A 226 -6.68 -24.46 2.95
C THR A 226 -6.38 -24.49 4.44
N ALA A 227 -5.22 -24.00 4.87
CA ALA A 227 -4.80 -24.02 6.27
C ALA A 227 -5.17 -22.73 6.99
N LYS A 228 -5.62 -22.87 8.25
CA LYS A 228 -5.86 -21.77 9.18
C LYS A 228 -4.77 -21.79 10.25
N VAL A 229 -4.11 -20.65 10.49
CA VAL A 229 -3.15 -20.44 11.57
C VAL A 229 -3.72 -19.44 12.53
N GLU A 230 -3.80 -19.80 13.82
CA GLU A 230 -4.29 -18.95 14.89
C GLU A 230 -3.21 -18.70 15.93
N GLY A 231 -3.22 -17.51 16.53
CA GLY A 231 -2.27 -17.12 17.56
C GLY A 231 -2.29 -15.61 17.79
N THR A 232 -1.16 -15.08 18.21
CA THR A 232 -0.95 -13.66 18.42
C THR A 232 -0.02 -13.13 17.34
N PHE A 233 -0.32 -11.96 16.75
CA PHE A 233 0.60 -11.26 15.85
C PHE A 233 1.82 -10.79 16.67
N ASP A 234 2.94 -11.49 16.53
CA ASP A 234 4.15 -11.23 17.32
C ASP A 234 4.98 -10.08 16.71
N THR A 235 5.36 -10.20 15.45
CA THR A 235 6.17 -9.22 14.73
C THR A 235 6.18 -9.48 13.23
N ILE A 236 6.98 -8.70 12.50
CA ILE A 236 7.41 -8.98 11.13
C ILE A 236 8.88 -9.39 11.18
N ASP A 237 9.30 -10.44 10.47
CA ASP A 237 10.69 -10.86 10.40
C ASP A 237 11.52 -10.06 9.38
N ASP A 238 12.82 -10.41 9.25
CA ASP A 238 13.74 -9.72 8.33
C ASP A 238 13.46 -10.00 6.85
N SER A 239 12.53 -10.91 6.55
CA SER A 239 12.07 -11.21 5.19
C SER A 239 10.68 -10.59 4.88
N GLY A 240 10.08 -9.87 5.83
CA GLY A 240 8.74 -9.29 5.69
C GLY A 240 7.61 -10.28 5.97
N CYS A 241 7.91 -11.48 6.50
CA CYS A 241 6.89 -12.43 6.92
C CYS A 241 6.24 -11.98 8.24
N LEU A 242 4.92 -12.14 8.33
CA LEU A 242 4.23 -11.96 9.60
C LEU A 242 4.51 -13.16 10.49
N ILE A 243 4.98 -12.92 11.71
CA ILE A 243 5.22 -13.97 12.70
C ILE A 243 4.01 -14.10 13.61
N VAL A 244 3.42 -15.29 13.61
CA VAL A 244 2.35 -15.68 14.55
C VAL A 244 2.97 -16.48 15.69
N ARG A 245 2.70 -16.07 16.92
CA ARG A 245 3.00 -16.87 18.11
C ARG A 245 1.76 -17.70 18.46
N THR A 246 1.87 -19.01 18.28
CA THR A 246 0.79 -19.96 18.56
C THR A 246 0.61 -20.19 20.06
N ALA A 247 -0.49 -20.82 20.48
CA ALA A 247 -0.81 -21.07 21.89
C ALA A 247 0.23 -21.94 22.61
N ASP A 248 0.93 -22.82 21.89
CA ASP A 248 2.04 -23.62 22.39
C ASP A 248 3.40 -22.90 22.41
N GLY A 249 3.41 -21.57 22.11
CA GLY A 249 4.58 -20.71 22.15
C GLY A 249 5.47 -20.75 20.89
N ARG A 250 5.14 -21.56 19.88
CA ARG A 250 5.92 -21.60 18.63
C ARG A 250 5.71 -20.31 17.82
N ARG A 251 6.77 -19.90 17.11
CA ARG A 251 6.74 -18.77 16.18
C ARG A 251 6.65 -19.30 14.76
N MET A 252 5.55 -18.97 14.08
CA MET A 252 5.27 -19.42 12.72
C MET A 252 5.38 -18.26 11.73
N PRO A 253 6.30 -18.30 10.75
CA PRO A 253 6.39 -17.29 9.70
C PRO A 253 5.30 -17.50 8.66
N ILE A 254 4.59 -16.45 8.32
CA ILE A 254 3.54 -16.42 7.31
C ILE A 254 3.98 -15.49 6.18
N THR A 255 4.17 -16.04 5.00
CA THR A 255 4.61 -15.30 3.80
C THR A 255 3.44 -14.64 3.07
N ALA A 256 2.25 -15.27 3.11
CA ALA A 256 1.04 -14.76 2.47
C ALA A 256 -0.21 -15.31 3.14
N GLY A 257 -1.27 -14.53 3.19
CA GLY A 257 -2.53 -14.96 3.79
C GLY A 257 -3.58 -13.87 3.81
N GLU A 258 -4.79 -14.24 4.22
CA GLU A 258 -5.83 -13.30 4.64
C GLU A 258 -5.81 -13.22 6.16
N VAL A 259 -5.63 -12.02 6.66
CA VAL A 259 -5.45 -11.77 8.11
C VAL A 259 -6.74 -11.23 8.71
N TYR A 260 -7.20 -11.88 9.77
CA TYR A 260 -8.39 -11.52 10.55
C TYR A 260 -7.97 -11.22 11.98
N PHE A 261 -8.44 -10.11 12.56
CA PHE A 261 -8.15 -9.67 13.93
C PHE A 261 -9.41 -9.63 14.78
N GLY A 262 -9.26 -9.82 16.11
CA GLY A 262 -10.33 -9.70 17.08
C GLY A 262 -11.48 -10.70 16.88
N ALA A 263 -12.73 -10.28 17.09
CA ALA A 263 -13.91 -11.13 16.93
C ALA A 263 -14.06 -11.73 15.52
N ALA A 264 -13.53 -11.06 14.47
CA ALA A 264 -13.48 -11.62 13.13
C ALA A 264 -12.53 -12.83 12.99
N ALA A 265 -11.59 -13.01 13.92
CA ALA A 265 -10.76 -14.21 13.99
C ALA A 265 -11.59 -15.45 14.36
N SER A 266 -12.68 -15.26 15.11
CA SER A 266 -13.57 -16.34 15.56
C SER A 266 -14.66 -16.71 14.53
N VAL A 267 -15.03 -15.79 13.63
CA VAL A 267 -16.14 -15.94 12.66
C VAL A 267 -15.70 -16.57 11.34
N GLY A 268 -14.41 -16.60 11.03
CA GLY A 268 -13.86 -17.26 9.83
C GLY A 268 -13.84 -18.80 9.90
N ALA A 269 -14.67 -19.41 10.76
CA ALA A 269 -14.77 -20.83 11.03
C ALA A 269 -16.11 -21.48 10.57
N ALA A 270 -16.77 -20.87 9.55
CA ALA A 270 -17.95 -21.47 8.93
C ALA A 270 -17.74 -21.56 7.40
#